data_d035686744202ff65ec2372c0681d965
#
_entry.id   d035686744202ff65ec2372c0681d965
#
_cell.length_a   1.000
_cell.length_b   1.000
_cell.length_c   1.000
_cell.angle_alpha   90.00
_cell.angle_beta   90.00
_cell.angle_gamma   90.00
#
_symmetry.space_group_name_H-M   'P 1'
#
loop_
_entity.id
_entity.type
_entity.pdbx_description
1 polymer ?
#
loop_
_entity_poly.entity_id
_entity_poly.type
_entity_poly.pdbx_seq_one_letter_code
_entity_poly.pdbx_strand_id
1 'polypeptide(L)'
;MTRGSRFFARGSLACIATFLLIFGVGGCRKRANTNNTNSNSLTSASNPEEAKRNAQALVDQAKELYKNDEDEKAGRVLEQAIKLDPNNAEAHLRLGMSYAALDRKPESDDEYKKAIELFKKKVESDKDASAFFYLGEAYNFLHRDEDAARNYREATQLNEKDEEAWYQLGMSLIKLARYTEAVNAFQKALELDANDYRATDGLQEAQDGAQRIREGKKHNEDMLKKQQENANANGNANSNANSSKPKPKRSP
;
A
#
# COMPACT_ATOMS: atom_id res chain seq x y z
N MET A 1 28.93 -1.55 8.49
CA MET A 1 29.52 -2.76 9.11
C MET A 1 28.82 -3.01 10.42
N THR A 2 28.13 -4.03 10.53
CA THR A 2 27.90 -5.19 11.40
C THR A 2 26.43 -5.59 11.39
N ARG A 3 26.19 -6.72 10.72
CA ARG A 3 24.93 -7.47 10.74
C ARG A 3 24.79 -8.14 12.10
N GLY A 4 23.68 -7.92 12.80
CA GLY A 4 23.28 -8.65 14.00
C GLY A 4 22.24 -9.72 13.68
N SER A 5 22.69 -10.95 13.52
CA SER A 5 21.84 -12.14 13.41
C SER A 5 21.21 -12.44 14.76
N ARG A 6 19.90 -12.57 14.85
CA ARG A 6 19.22 -13.12 16.01
C ARG A 6 18.80 -14.57 15.73
N PHE A 7 19.58 -15.48 16.31
CA PHE A 7 19.23 -16.89 16.44
C PHE A 7 18.12 -17.05 17.47
N PHE A 8 16.99 -17.64 17.09
CA PHE A 8 16.04 -18.19 18.03
C PHE A 8 16.34 -19.67 18.25
N ALA A 9 16.69 -19.99 19.50
CA ALA A 9 16.96 -21.33 19.96
C ALA A 9 15.64 -22.13 20.08
N ARG A 10 15.59 -23.29 19.42
CA ARG A 10 14.54 -24.30 19.61
C ARG A 10 14.82 -25.06 20.92
N GLY A 11 13.96 -24.88 21.90
CA GLY A 11 13.90 -25.72 23.09
C GLY A 11 13.08 -27.01 22.82
N SER A 12 13.78 -28.11 22.77
CA SER A 12 13.15 -29.46 22.80
C SER A 12 12.68 -29.78 24.23
N LEU A 13 11.40 -30.01 24.41
CA LEU A 13 10.88 -30.72 25.60
C LEU A 13 10.38 -32.10 25.19
N ALA A 14 11.15 -33.09 25.62
CA ALA A 14 10.76 -34.47 25.59
C ALA A 14 9.74 -34.73 26.72
N CYS A 15 8.54 -35.18 26.40
CA CYS A 15 7.61 -35.77 27.36
C CYS A 15 7.44 -37.25 27.10
N ILE A 16 7.75 -37.95 28.16
CA ILE A 16 7.77 -39.38 28.37
C ILE A 16 6.37 -39.97 28.19
N ALA A 17 6.31 -41.07 27.43
CA ALA A 17 5.13 -41.89 27.22
C ALA A 17 4.82 -42.72 28.47
N THR A 18 3.61 -42.65 28.99
CA THR A 18 3.01 -43.70 29.84
C THR A 18 1.87 -44.38 29.09
N PHE A 19 2.07 -45.67 28.91
CA PHE A 19 1.18 -46.63 28.28
C PHE A 19 0.00 -46.90 29.21
N LEU A 20 -1.23 -46.74 28.77
CA LEU A 20 -2.40 -47.34 29.38
C LEU A 20 -3.28 -47.93 28.29
N LEU A 21 -3.24 -49.26 28.22
CA LEU A 21 -4.13 -50.11 27.44
C LEU A 21 -5.52 -50.14 28.10
N ILE A 22 -6.53 -49.59 27.39
CA ILE A 22 -7.93 -49.92 27.67
C ILE A 22 -8.56 -50.47 26.38
N PHE A 23 -8.91 -51.74 26.38
CA PHE A 23 -9.75 -52.41 25.40
C PHE A 23 -11.16 -51.82 25.46
N GLY A 24 -11.67 -51.28 24.34
CA GLY A 24 -13.05 -50.84 24.19
C GLY A 24 -13.54 -51.05 22.76
N VAL A 25 -14.45 -51.95 22.66
CA VAL A 25 -15.14 -52.50 21.49
C VAL A 25 -15.80 -51.40 20.61
N GLY A 26 -15.61 -51.55 19.31
CA GLY A 26 -16.65 -51.38 18.28
C GLY A 26 -17.30 -50.02 18.06
N GLY A 27 -16.91 -49.40 16.98
CA GLY A 27 -17.64 -48.31 16.35
C GLY A 27 -16.87 -47.72 15.18
N CYS A 28 -16.98 -48.34 14.00
CA CYS A 28 -16.54 -47.68 12.75
C CYS A 28 -17.34 -46.39 12.52
N ARG A 29 -16.89 -45.29 13.15
CA ARG A 29 -17.29 -43.98 12.74
C ARG A 29 -16.32 -43.58 11.64
N LYS A 30 -16.76 -43.73 10.39
CA LYS A 30 -16.12 -43.09 9.24
C LYS A 30 -16.03 -41.61 9.58
N ARG A 31 -14.84 -41.17 9.95
CA ARG A 31 -14.50 -39.73 10.02
C ARG A 31 -14.56 -39.25 8.58
N ALA A 32 -15.66 -38.63 8.21
CA ALA A 32 -15.75 -37.93 6.93
C ALA A 32 -14.61 -36.92 6.92
N ASN A 33 -13.65 -37.14 6.03
CA ASN A 33 -12.61 -36.20 5.70
C ASN A 33 -13.29 -35.08 4.90
N THR A 34 -13.76 -34.06 5.60
CA THR A 34 -14.51 -32.91 5.01
C THR A 34 -13.64 -31.93 4.31
N ASN A 35 -12.32 -32.18 4.17
CA ASN A 35 -11.39 -31.17 3.63
C ASN A 35 -11.01 -31.36 2.15
N ASN A 36 -11.69 -32.26 1.39
CA ASN A 36 -11.28 -32.49 0.00
C ASN A 36 -12.42 -32.58 -1.03
N THR A 37 -13.61 -32.07 -0.76
CA THR A 37 -14.74 -32.23 -1.67
C THR A 37 -15.17 -30.94 -2.39
N ASN A 38 -14.51 -29.78 -2.14
CA ASN A 38 -15.02 -28.52 -2.68
C ASN A 38 -14.23 -27.94 -3.87
N SER A 39 -12.95 -28.33 -4.06
CA SER A 39 -12.16 -27.71 -5.14
C SER A 39 -12.56 -28.19 -6.55
N ASN A 40 -13.00 -29.44 -6.71
CA ASN A 40 -13.40 -29.97 -8.02
C ASN A 40 -14.77 -29.48 -8.49
N SER A 41 -15.67 -29.06 -7.59
CA SER A 41 -16.98 -28.53 -7.95
C SER A 41 -16.93 -27.06 -8.38
N LEU A 42 -15.93 -26.31 -7.88
CA LEU A 42 -15.80 -24.89 -8.21
C LEU A 42 -15.18 -24.65 -9.60
N THR A 43 -14.46 -25.62 -10.16
CA THR A 43 -13.80 -25.47 -11.46
C THR A 43 -14.69 -25.78 -12.67
N SER A 44 -15.94 -26.22 -12.43
CA SER A 44 -16.94 -26.45 -13.47
C SER A 44 -18.17 -25.58 -13.21
N ALA A 45 -18.65 -24.88 -14.22
CA ALA A 45 -19.84 -24.04 -14.12
C ALA A 45 -20.77 -24.36 -15.26
N SER A 46 -22.07 -24.43 -14.98
CA SER A 46 -23.10 -24.74 -15.97
C SER A 46 -23.59 -23.49 -16.72
N ASN A 47 -23.36 -22.30 -16.17
CA ASN A 47 -23.72 -21.02 -16.77
C ASN A 47 -22.77 -19.88 -16.32
N PRO A 48 -22.78 -18.71 -17.01
CA PRO A 48 -21.89 -17.60 -16.70
C PRO A 48 -22.01 -17.04 -15.26
N GLU A 49 -23.21 -17.02 -14.70
CA GLU A 49 -23.41 -16.51 -13.34
C GLU A 49 -22.89 -17.48 -12.28
N GLU A 50 -22.96 -18.76 -12.51
CA GLU A 50 -22.33 -19.77 -11.67
C GLU A 50 -20.81 -19.70 -11.80
N ALA A 51 -20.28 -19.46 -13.00
CA ALA A 51 -18.85 -19.26 -13.22
C ALA A 51 -18.31 -18.09 -12.41
N LYS A 52 -18.98 -16.94 -12.42
CA LYS A 52 -18.60 -15.77 -11.61
C LYS A 52 -18.65 -16.06 -10.10
N ARG A 53 -19.71 -16.72 -9.61
CA ARG A 53 -19.78 -17.10 -8.18
C ARG A 53 -18.66 -18.05 -7.79
N ASN A 54 -18.38 -19.06 -8.62
CA ASN A 54 -17.30 -20.01 -8.37
C ASN A 54 -15.93 -19.31 -8.44
N ALA A 55 -15.71 -18.40 -9.38
CA ALA A 55 -14.52 -17.59 -9.45
C ALA A 55 -14.31 -16.77 -8.17
N GLN A 56 -15.37 -16.10 -7.66
CA GLN A 56 -15.29 -15.35 -6.41
C GLN A 56 -14.98 -16.25 -5.22
N ALA A 57 -15.59 -17.43 -5.12
CA ALA A 57 -15.30 -18.38 -4.07
C ALA A 57 -13.81 -18.85 -4.09
N LEU A 58 -13.23 -18.99 -5.28
CA LEU A 58 -11.80 -19.27 -5.43
C LEU A 58 -10.93 -18.08 -5.00
N VAL A 59 -11.34 -16.85 -5.30
CA VAL A 59 -10.66 -15.65 -4.78
C VAL A 59 -10.68 -15.63 -3.25
N ASP A 60 -11.82 -15.93 -2.63
CA ASP A 60 -11.93 -15.98 -1.17
C ASP A 60 -11.09 -17.13 -0.58
N GLN A 61 -11.00 -18.28 -1.25
CA GLN A 61 -10.09 -19.34 -0.88
C GLN A 61 -8.62 -18.89 -0.96
N ALA A 62 -8.24 -18.14 -1.98
CA ALA A 62 -6.89 -17.62 -2.10
C ALA A 62 -6.54 -16.62 -0.97
N LYS A 63 -7.50 -15.80 -0.52
CA LYS A 63 -7.31 -14.93 0.65
C LYS A 63 -6.95 -15.71 1.92
N GLU A 64 -7.57 -16.85 2.13
CA GLU A 64 -7.23 -17.72 3.27
C GLU A 64 -5.85 -18.37 3.11
N LEU A 65 -5.45 -18.71 1.89
CA LEU A 65 -4.11 -19.25 1.63
C LEU A 65 -3.01 -18.20 1.89
N TYR A 66 -3.23 -16.92 1.55
CA TYR A 66 -2.31 -15.83 1.89
C TYR A 66 -2.11 -15.68 3.40
N LYS A 67 -3.17 -15.81 4.21
CA LYS A 67 -3.06 -15.75 5.68
C LYS A 67 -2.14 -16.84 6.26
N ASN A 68 -1.92 -17.90 5.48
CA ASN A 68 -1.06 -19.02 5.86
C ASN A 68 0.31 -19.01 5.16
N ASP A 69 0.68 -17.89 4.50
CA ASP A 69 1.90 -17.75 3.71
C ASP A 69 2.03 -18.80 2.58
N GLU A 70 0.88 -19.25 2.02
CA GLU A 70 0.82 -20.26 0.96
C GLU A 70 0.67 -19.64 -0.43
N ASP A 71 1.52 -18.66 -0.76
CA ASP A 71 1.43 -17.82 -1.96
C ASP A 71 1.36 -18.60 -3.27
N GLU A 72 2.15 -19.68 -3.39
CA GLU A 72 2.14 -20.53 -4.59
C GLU A 72 0.81 -21.27 -4.78
N LYS A 73 0.19 -21.72 -3.68
CA LYS A 73 -1.13 -22.34 -3.76
C LYS A 73 -2.22 -21.30 -4.06
N ALA A 74 -2.12 -20.11 -3.45
CA ALA A 74 -2.99 -18.99 -3.73
C ALA A 74 -2.96 -18.64 -5.22
N GLY A 75 -1.76 -18.53 -5.82
CA GLY A 75 -1.59 -18.27 -7.24
C GLY A 75 -2.30 -19.30 -8.13
N ARG A 76 -2.11 -20.62 -7.84
CA ARG A 76 -2.80 -21.69 -8.60
C ARG A 76 -4.32 -21.62 -8.50
N VAL A 77 -4.86 -21.26 -7.34
CA VAL A 77 -6.30 -21.10 -7.13
C VAL A 77 -6.82 -19.90 -7.90
N LEU A 78 -6.06 -18.80 -7.93
CA LEU A 78 -6.43 -17.58 -8.66
C LEU A 78 -6.38 -17.77 -10.19
N GLU A 79 -5.42 -18.55 -10.69
CA GLU A 79 -5.41 -18.97 -12.11
C GLU A 79 -6.69 -19.74 -12.48
N GLN A 80 -7.22 -20.56 -11.57
CA GLN A 80 -8.52 -21.24 -11.78
C GLN A 80 -9.69 -20.24 -11.75
N ALA A 81 -9.66 -19.27 -10.84
CA ALA A 81 -10.67 -18.22 -10.79
C ALA A 81 -10.72 -17.43 -12.11
N ILE A 82 -9.59 -17.04 -12.65
CA ILE A 82 -9.48 -16.31 -13.92
C ILE A 82 -9.94 -17.16 -15.12
N LYS A 83 -9.72 -18.48 -15.09
CA LYS A 83 -10.26 -19.37 -16.13
C LYS A 83 -11.77 -19.41 -16.15
N LEU A 84 -12.42 -19.30 -14.96
CA LEU A 84 -13.89 -19.26 -14.84
C LEU A 84 -14.47 -17.88 -15.17
N ASP A 85 -13.82 -16.83 -14.69
CA ASP A 85 -14.17 -15.44 -14.97
C ASP A 85 -12.94 -14.61 -15.31
N PRO A 86 -12.61 -14.48 -16.60
CA PRO A 86 -11.47 -13.68 -17.05
C PRO A 86 -11.62 -12.16 -16.78
N ASN A 87 -12.79 -11.72 -16.36
CA ASN A 87 -13.04 -10.31 -16.02
C ASN A 87 -13.08 -10.06 -14.50
N ASN A 88 -12.71 -11.04 -13.68
CA ASN A 88 -12.61 -10.84 -12.24
C ASN A 88 -11.35 -10.01 -11.91
N ALA A 89 -11.55 -8.69 -11.74
CA ALA A 89 -10.46 -7.75 -11.48
C ALA A 89 -9.69 -8.08 -10.18
N GLU A 90 -10.40 -8.53 -9.14
CA GLU A 90 -9.76 -8.92 -7.86
C GLU A 90 -8.88 -10.15 -8.01
N ALA A 91 -9.30 -11.14 -8.82
CA ALA A 91 -8.49 -12.31 -9.10
C ALA A 91 -7.16 -11.95 -9.78
N HIS A 92 -7.19 -11.05 -10.76
CA HIS A 92 -5.98 -10.54 -11.41
C HIS A 92 -5.08 -9.77 -10.43
N LEU A 93 -5.64 -8.86 -9.60
CA LEU A 93 -4.89 -8.13 -8.60
C LEU A 93 -4.15 -9.08 -7.65
N ARG A 94 -4.86 -10.06 -7.10
CA ARG A 94 -4.29 -11.03 -6.15
C ARG A 94 -3.32 -12.01 -6.81
N LEU A 95 -3.54 -12.40 -8.06
CA LEU A 95 -2.55 -13.20 -8.79
C LEU A 95 -1.25 -12.42 -9.01
N GLY A 96 -1.34 -11.12 -9.30
CA GLY A 96 -0.20 -10.23 -9.32
C GLY A 96 0.57 -10.23 -8.00
N MET A 97 -0.13 -10.20 -6.86
CA MET A 97 0.49 -10.30 -5.53
C MET A 97 1.19 -11.65 -5.33
N SER A 98 0.57 -12.78 -5.72
CA SER A 98 1.22 -14.10 -5.67
C SER A 98 2.51 -14.12 -6.48
N TYR A 99 2.48 -13.61 -7.70
CA TYR A 99 3.68 -13.56 -8.54
C TYR A 99 4.76 -12.66 -7.97
N ALA A 100 4.39 -11.54 -7.35
CA ALA A 100 5.33 -10.66 -6.66
C ALA A 100 6.00 -11.36 -5.46
N ALA A 101 5.24 -12.09 -4.65
CA ALA A 101 5.77 -12.88 -3.53
C ALA A 101 6.72 -13.99 -3.98
N LEU A 102 6.52 -14.52 -5.20
CA LEU A 102 7.37 -15.54 -5.83
C LEU A 102 8.51 -14.93 -6.67
N ASP A 103 8.78 -13.63 -6.57
CA ASP A 103 9.81 -12.89 -7.33
C ASP A 103 9.62 -12.97 -8.85
N ARG A 104 8.39 -13.15 -9.32
CA ARG A 104 7.99 -13.22 -10.74
C ARG A 104 7.47 -11.84 -11.19
N LYS A 105 8.36 -10.86 -11.18
CA LYS A 105 7.99 -9.45 -11.41
C LYS A 105 7.33 -9.17 -12.77
N PRO A 106 7.78 -9.69 -13.91
CA PRO A 106 7.11 -9.42 -15.19
C PRO A 106 5.65 -9.89 -15.21
N GLU A 107 5.39 -11.10 -14.71
CA GLU A 107 4.04 -11.66 -14.65
C GLU A 107 3.17 -10.90 -13.64
N SER A 108 3.74 -10.50 -12.50
CA SER A 108 3.08 -9.66 -11.52
C SER A 108 2.63 -8.33 -12.12
N ASP A 109 3.52 -7.63 -12.82
CA ASP A 109 3.23 -6.34 -13.45
C ASP A 109 2.12 -6.47 -14.53
N ASP A 110 2.09 -7.56 -15.29
CA ASP A 110 1.07 -7.79 -16.31
C ASP A 110 -0.31 -8.06 -15.67
N GLU A 111 -0.37 -8.82 -14.58
CA GLU A 111 -1.61 -9.05 -13.84
C GLU A 111 -2.13 -7.77 -13.19
N TYR A 112 -1.26 -6.92 -12.62
CA TYR A 112 -1.68 -5.62 -12.10
C TYR A 112 -2.22 -4.68 -13.19
N LYS A 113 -1.60 -4.64 -14.38
CA LYS A 113 -2.13 -3.86 -15.51
C LYS A 113 -3.52 -4.35 -15.92
N LYS A 114 -3.71 -5.68 -15.93
CA LYS A 114 -5.01 -6.28 -16.25
C LYS A 114 -6.07 -5.91 -15.21
N ALA A 115 -5.72 -6.00 -13.92
CA ALA A 115 -6.59 -5.57 -12.83
C ALA A 115 -6.99 -4.09 -12.98
N ILE A 116 -6.04 -3.20 -13.30
CA ILE A 116 -6.30 -1.78 -13.55
C ILE A 116 -7.32 -1.58 -14.67
N GLU A 117 -7.16 -2.25 -15.80
CA GLU A 117 -8.11 -2.14 -16.92
C GLU A 117 -9.54 -2.53 -16.51
N LEU A 118 -9.66 -3.62 -15.75
CA LEU A 118 -10.95 -4.15 -15.32
C LEU A 118 -11.58 -3.27 -14.23
N PHE A 119 -10.80 -2.83 -13.24
CA PHE A 119 -11.31 -1.92 -12.21
C PHE A 119 -11.70 -0.56 -12.78
N LYS A 120 -10.96 0.00 -13.75
CA LYS A 120 -11.38 1.23 -14.44
C LYS A 120 -12.75 1.09 -15.06
N LYS A 121 -13.00 0.02 -15.79
CA LYS A 121 -14.34 -0.24 -16.35
C LYS A 121 -15.41 -0.34 -15.28
N LYS A 122 -15.07 -0.95 -14.14
CA LYS A 122 -16.00 -1.10 -13.02
C LYS A 122 -16.35 0.27 -12.40
N VAL A 123 -15.36 1.12 -12.10
CA VAL A 123 -15.62 2.44 -11.49
C VAL A 123 -16.26 3.44 -12.45
N GLU A 124 -16.13 3.24 -13.76
CA GLU A 124 -16.86 4.02 -14.78
C GLU A 124 -18.34 3.68 -14.81
N SER A 125 -18.69 2.40 -14.58
CA SER A 125 -20.08 1.92 -14.58
C SER A 125 -20.76 2.07 -13.24
N ASP A 126 -20.02 1.93 -12.15
CA ASP A 126 -20.52 1.98 -10.78
C ASP A 126 -19.46 2.59 -9.86
N LYS A 127 -19.87 3.62 -9.09
CA LYS A 127 -18.99 4.27 -8.10
C LYS A 127 -18.95 3.45 -6.82
N ASP A 128 -18.24 2.34 -6.86
CA ASP A 128 -18.02 1.44 -5.72
C ASP A 128 -16.72 1.80 -5.00
N ALA A 129 -16.80 2.10 -3.71
CA ALA A 129 -15.63 2.44 -2.87
C ALA A 129 -14.57 1.34 -2.90
N SER A 130 -14.99 0.07 -2.84
CA SER A 130 -14.06 -1.07 -2.88
C SER A 130 -13.34 -1.17 -4.23
N ALA A 131 -14.03 -0.86 -5.34
CA ALA A 131 -13.39 -0.87 -6.65
C ALA A 131 -12.33 0.24 -6.78
N PHE A 132 -12.58 1.44 -6.25
CA PHE A 132 -11.58 2.49 -6.17
C PHE A 132 -10.42 2.11 -5.25
N PHE A 133 -10.69 1.49 -4.10
CA PHE A 133 -9.65 0.99 -3.21
C PHE A 133 -8.71 0.00 -3.93
N TYR A 134 -9.24 -1.04 -4.54
CA TYR A 134 -8.45 -2.04 -5.26
C TYR A 134 -7.74 -1.48 -6.50
N LEU A 135 -8.34 -0.48 -7.17
CA LEU A 135 -7.68 0.25 -8.24
C LEU A 135 -6.46 1.02 -7.71
N GLY A 136 -6.59 1.64 -6.53
CA GLY A 136 -5.49 2.27 -5.81
C GLY A 136 -4.39 1.29 -5.47
N GLU A 137 -4.73 0.09 -4.95
CA GLU A 137 -3.75 -0.97 -4.66
C GLU A 137 -2.98 -1.40 -5.92
N ALA A 138 -3.69 -1.65 -7.03
CA ALA A 138 -3.05 -2.05 -8.28
C ALA A 138 -2.07 -1.00 -8.80
N TYR A 139 -2.40 0.29 -8.68
CA TYR A 139 -1.47 1.37 -8.99
C TYR A 139 -0.30 1.46 -8.02
N ASN A 140 -0.54 1.27 -6.72
CA ASN A 140 0.51 1.28 -5.69
C ASN A 140 1.55 0.17 -5.95
N PHE A 141 1.12 -1.04 -6.31
CA PHE A 141 2.03 -2.14 -6.67
C PHE A 141 2.87 -1.85 -7.93
N LEU A 142 2.36 -1.05 -8.84
CA LEU A 142 3.12 -0.56 -10.00
C LEU A 142 3.91 0.74 -9.73
N HIS A 143 4.01 1.19 -8.47
CA HIS A 143 4.68 2.43 -8.05
C HIS A 143 4.14 3.69 -8.76
N ARG A 144 2.85 3.69 -9.09
CA ARG A 144 2.14 4.84 -9.65
C ARG A 144 1.43 5.60 -8.53
N ASP A 145 2.23 6.21 -7.66
CA ASP A 145 1.76 6.75 -6.38
C ASP A 145 0.72 7.88 -6.52
N GLU A 146 0.79 8.73 -7.59
CA GLU A 146 -0.22 9.75 -7.84
C GLU A 146 -1.59 9.15 -8.20
N ASP A 147 -1.58 8.10 -9.03
CA ASP A 147 -2.81 7.40 -9.40
C ASP A 147 -3.36 6.63 -8.20
N ALA A 148 -2.51 6.00 -7.42
CA ALA A 148 -2.90 5.32 -6.17
C ALA A 148 -3.56 6.29 -5.19
N ALA A 149 -2.91 7.42 -4.86
CA ALA A 149 -3.45 8.43 -3.95
C ALA A 149 -4.79 9.01 -4.44
N ARG A 150 -4.94 9.19 -5.76
CA ARG A 150 -6.21 9.66 -6.33
C ARG A 150 -7.33 8.66 -6.09
N ASN A 151 -7.08 7.38 -6.36
CA ASN A 151 -8.10 6.35 -6.22
C ASN A 151 -8.42 6.03 -4.75
N TYR A 152 -7.44 6.00 -3.86
CA TYR A 152 -7.71 5.89 -2.42
C TYR A 152 -8.52 7.08 -1.88
N ARG A 153 -8.28 8.29 -2.39
CA ARG A 153 -9.10 9.47 -2.02
C ARG A 153 -10.56 9.29 -2.47
N GLU A 154 -10.81 8.80 -3.68
CA GLU A 154 -12.18 8.49 -4.12
C GLU A 154 -12.82 7.40 -3.23
N ALA A 155 -12.05 6.36 -2.87
CA ALA A 155 -12.52 5.33 -1.96
C ALA A 155 -12.93 5.91 -0.59
N THR A 156 -12.08 6.78 0.01
CA THR A 156 -12.38 7.43 1.30
C THR A 156 -13.56 8.40 1.25
N GLN A 157 -13.81 9.04 0.10
CA GLN A 157 -14.99 9.91 -0.07
C GLN A 157 -16.30 9.13 -0.18
N LEU A 158 -16.25 7.94 -0.78
CA LEU A 158 -17.40 7.05 -0.92
C LEU A 158 -17.68 6.24 0.34
N ASN A 159 -16.65 5.89 1.08
CA ASN A 159 -16.74 5.20 2.37
C ASN A 159 -15.79 5.85 3.39
N GLU A 160 -16.29 6.87 4.08
CA GLU A 160 -15.51 7.60 5.10
C GLU A 160 -15.12 6.74 6.33
N LYS A 161 -15.73 5.54 6.48
CA LYS A 161 -15.48 4.63 7.59
C LYS A 161 -14.45 3.54 7.27
N ASP A 162 -13.85 3.58 6.10
CA ASP A 162 -12.82 2.64 5.69
C ASP A 162 -11.46 3.11 6.23
N GLU A 163 -11.07 2.57 7.38
CA GLU A 163 -9.79 2.87 8.03
C GLU A 163 -8.61 2.53 7.12
N GLU A 164 -8.64 1.36 6.49
CA GLU A 164 -7.56 0.91 5.61
C GLU A 164 -7.40 1.83 4.40
N ALA A 165 -8.49 2.33 3.82
CA ALA A 165 -8.43 3.28 2.71
C ALA A 165 -7.78 4.61 3.14
N TRP A 166 -8.06 5.12 4.34
CA TRP A 166 -7.40 6.30 4.89
C TRP A 166 -5.91 6.06 5.14
N TYR A 167 -5.55 4.90 5.70
CA TYR A 167 -4.16 4.52 5.90
C TYR A 167 -3.38 4.47 4.58
N GLN A 168 -3.91 3.77 3.57
CA GLN A 168 -3.26 3.63 2.27
C GLN A 168 -3.16 4.97 1.51
N LEU A 169 -4.14 5.86 1.68
CA LEU A 169 -4.05 7.23 1.19
C LEU A 169 -2.87 7.97 1.85
N GLY A 170 -2.73 7.87 3.17
CA GLY A 170 -1.64 8.48 3.92
C GLY A 170 -0.27 8.00 3.44
N MET A 171 -0.11 6.68 3.26
CA MET A 171 1.13 6.07 2.76
C MET A 171 1.48 6.55 1.35
N SER A 172 0.50 6.62 0.45
CA SER A 172 0.72 7.12 -0.91
C SER A 172 1.12 8.61 -0.90
N LEU A 173 0.53 9.41 -0.02
CA LEU A 173 0.86 10.83 0.14
C LEU A 173 2.26 11.06 0.72
N ILE A 174 2.76 10.19 1.61
CA ILE A 174 4.16 10.21 2.08
C ILE A 174 5.11 10.01 0.90
N LYS A 175 4.88 8.99 0.07
CA LYS A 175 5.70 8.71 -1.12
C LYS A 175 5.76 9.89 -2.09
N LEU A 176 4.68 10.68 -2.15
CA LEU A 176 4.58 11.91 -2.94
C LEU A 176 5.14 13.16 -2.22
N ALA A 177 5.72 13.01 -1.03
CA ALA A 177 6.16 14.10 -0.15
C ALA A 177 5.04 15.13 0.18
N ARG A 178 3.76 14.72 0.09
CA ARG A 178 2.59 15.53 0.43
C ARG A 178 2.24 15.37 1.90
N TYR A 179 3.23 15.62 2.77
CA TYR A 179 3.19 15.27 4.19
C TYR A 179 2.02 15.88 4.96
N THR A 180 1.63 17.13 4.69
CA THR A 180 0.51 17.76 5.38
C THR A 180 -0.82 17.04 5.10
N GLU A 181 -1.02 16.55 3.87
CA GLU A 181 -2.20 15.78 3.53
C GLU A 181 -2.13 14.36 4.12
N ALA A 182 -0.92 13.77 4.16
CA ALA A 182 -0.71 12.47 4.83
C ALA A 182 -1.05 12.52 6.31
N VAL A 183 -0.67 13.60 7.03
CA VAL A 183 -1.06 13.82 8.44
C VAL A 183 -2.58 13.75 8.60
N ASN A 184 -3.34 14.44 7.74
CA ASN A 184 -4.80 14.42 7.81
C ASN A 184 -5.38 13.02 7.53
N ALA A 185 -4.80 12.28 6.58
CA ALA A 185 -5.26 10.94 6.25
C ALA A 185 -5.02 9.95 7.41
N PHE A 186 -3.82 9.95 8.02
CA PHE A 186 -3.55 9.10 9.18
C PHE A 186 -4.34 9.48 10.42
N GLN A 187 -4.62 10.78 10.63
CA GLN A 187 -5.52 11.20 11.70
C GLN A 187 -6.92 10.62 11.51
N LYS A 188 -7.41 10.57 10.26
CA LYS A 188 -8.71 9.95 9.96
C LYS A 188 -8.69 8.43 10.18
N ALA A 189 -7.63 7.73 9.81
CA ALA A 189 -7.46 6.31 10.12
C ALA A 189 -7.50 6.08 11.65
N LEU A 190 -6.77 6.89 12.44
CA LEU A 190 -6.73 6.79 13.90
C LEU A 190 -8.03 7.23 14.60
N GLU A 191 -8.86 8.10 13.99
CA GLU A 191 -10.21 8.39 14.46
C GLU A 191 -11.12 7.14 14.35
N LEU A 192 -10.85 6.25 13.38
CA LEU A 192 -11.61 5.02 13.15
C LEU A 192 -11.07 3.85 13.96
N ASP A 193 -9.75 3.67 14.01
CA ASP A 193 -9.06 2.72 14.90
C ASP A 193 -7.89 3.39 15.61
N ALA A 194 -8.13 3.81 16.85
CA ALA A 194 -7.11 4.47 17.69
C ALA A 194 -5.94 3.55 18.08
N ASN A 195 -6.03 2.24 17.86
CA ASN A 195 -5.00 1.27 18.19
C ASN A 195 -4.17 0.83 16.96
N ASP A 196 -4.44 1.36 15.77
CA ASP A 196 -3.61 1.03 14.60
C ASP A 196 -2.22 1.67 14.75
N TYR A 197 -1.25 0.81 15.14
CA TYR A 197 0.15 1.23 15.27
C TYR A 197 0.77 1.65 13.93
N ARG A 198 0.30 1.08 12.78
CA ARG A 198 0.77 1.44 11.43
C ARG A 198 0.41 2.88 11.10
N ALA A 199 -0.84 3.27 11.40
CA ALA A 199 -1.31 4.64 11.20
C ALA A 199 -0.62 5.62 12.16
N THR A 200 -0.29 5.18 13.40
CA THR A 200 0.48 5.98 14.36
C THR A 200 1.89 6.26 13.86
N ASP A 201 2.60 5.24 13.37
CA ASP A 201 3.96 5.37 12.82
C ASP A 201 3.93 6.24 11.55
N GLY A 202 2.96 6.01 10.66
CA GLY A 202 2.76 6.83 9.46
C GLY A 202 2.46 8.29 9.77
N LEU A 203 1.66 8.57 10.79
CA LEU A 203 1.40 9.93 11.27
C LEU A 203 2.67 10.63 11.74
N GLN A 204 3.51 9.94 12.53
CA GLN A 204 4.78 10.47 12.99
C GLN A 204 5.71 10.78 11.81
N GLU A 205 5.86 9.86 10.86
CA GLU A 205 6.68 10.07 9.66
C GLU A 205 6.19 11.28 8.84
N ALA A 206 4.88 11.42 8.68
CA ALA A 206 4.27 12.54 7.97
C ALA A 206 4.51 13.87 8.69
N GLN A 207 4.39 13.91 10.03
CA GLN A 207 4.66 15.11 10.84
C GLN A 207 6.12 15.54 10.72
N ASP A 208 7.06 14.61 10.82
CA ASP A 208 8.49 14.87 10.67
C ASP A 208 8.83 15.36 9.26
N GLY A 209 8.21 14.77 8.24
CA GLY A 209 8.33 15.23 6.86
C GLY A 209 7.83 16.66 6.65
N ALA A 210 6.65 16.97 7.18
CA ALA A 210 6.07 18.30 7.12
C ALA A 210 6.94 19.34 7.86
N GLN A 211 7.54 18.97 8.99
CA GLN A 211 8.44 19.83 9.74
C GLN A 211 9.70 20.13 8.93
N ARG A 212 10.36 19.10 8.36
CA ARG A 212 11.55 19.27 7.51
C ARG A 212 11.31 20.23 6.34
N ILE A 213 10.14 20.13 5.68
CA ILE A 213 9.77 21.04 4.58
C ILE A 213 9.63 22.47 5.09
N ARG A 214 9.01 22.64 6.26
CA ARG A 214 8.79 23.98 6.87
C ARG A 214 10.09 24.65 7.27
N GLU A 215 11.00 23.89 7.89
CA GLU A 215 12.33 24.36 8.27
C GLU A 215 13.18 24.72 7.05
N GLY A 216 13.14 23.88 6.00
CA GLY A 216 13.82 24.17 4.74
C GLY A 216 13.33 25.45 4.06
N LYS A 217 12.01 25.67 4.02
CA LYS A 217 11.43 26.92 3.51
C LYS A 217 11.90 28.15 4.31
N LYS A 218 11.84 28.07 5.63
CA LYS A 218 12.31 29.16 6.52
C LYS A 218 13.79 29.46 6.29
N HIS A 219 14.62 28.44 6.22
CA HIS A 219 16.05 28.61 5.93
C HIS A 219 16.30 29.33 4.59
N ASN A 220 15.59 28.93 3.54
CA ASN A 220 15.71 29.56 2.23
C ASN A 220 15.24 31.04 2.25
N GLU A 221 14.14 31.34 2.96
CA GLU A 221 13.66 32.70 3.14
C GLU A 221 14.69 33.59 3.88
N ASP A 222 15.31 33.05 4.94
CA ASP A 222 16.35 33.75 5.70
C ASP A 222 17.63 33.99 4.84
N MET A 223 17.99 33.02 4.02
CA MET A 223 19.11 33.19 3.07
C MET A 223 18.82 34.25 2.02
N LEU A 224 17.61 34.28 1.46
CA LEU A 224 17.22 35.30 0.50
C LEU A 224 17.22 36.71 1.11
N LYS A 225 16.74 36.86 2.35
CA LYS A 225 16.78 38.15 3.08
C LYS A 225 18.21 38.65 3.25
N LYS A 226 19.12 37.75 3.73
CA LYS A 226 20.55 38.11 3.88
C LYS A 226 21.20 38.51 2.56
N GLN A 227 20.86 37.84 1.46
CA GLN A 227 21.38 38.22 0.14
C GLN A 227 20.89 39.61 -0.29
N GLN A 228 19.60 39.92 -0.05
CA GLN A 228 19.04 41.25 -0.35
C GLN A 228 19.69 42.35 0.51
N GLU A 229 19.87 42.10 1.81
CA GLU A 229 20.53 43.05 2.73
C GLU A 229 21.97 43.35 2.27
N ASN A 230 22.73 42.30 1.91
CA ASN A 230 24.11 42.45 1.41
C ASN A 230 24.15 43.19 0.06
N ALA A 231 23.22 42.93 -0.84
CA ALA A 231 23.13 43.61 -2.12
C ALA A 231 22.83 45.13 -1.92
N ASN A 232 21.90 45.46 -1.01
CA ASN A 232 21.56 46.85 -0.66
C ASN A 232 22.73 47.57 0.01
N ALA A 233 23.46 46.88 0.94
CA ALA A 233 24.63 47.47 1.57
C ALA A 233 25.75 47.78 0.55
N ASN A 234 26.02 46.86 -0.40
CA ASN A 234 26.99 47.06 -1.46
C ASN A 234 26.58 48.17 -2.47
N GLY A 235 25.28 48.23 -2.81
CA GLY A 235 24.74 49.29 -3.67
C GLY A 235 24.89 50.71 -3.07
N ASN A 236 24.68 50.82 -1.75
CA ASN A 236 24.81 52.08 -1.02
C ASN A 236 26.28 52.53 -0.86
N ALA A 237 27.20 51.58 -0.64
CA ALA A 237 28.63 51.82 -0.58
C ALA A 237 29.18 52.37 -1.92
N ASN A 238 28.71 51.83 -3.04
CA ASN A 238 29.16 52.25 -4.38
C ASN A 238 28.57 53.64 -4.81
N SER A 239 27.35 53.98 -4.37
CA SER A 239 26.77 55.30 -4.61
C SER A 239 27.46 56.41 -3.81
N ASN A 240 27.90 56.12 -2.58
CA ASN A 240 28.66 57.07 -1.74
C ASN A 240 30.10 57.31 -2.26
N ALA A 241 30.75 56.27 -2.79
CA ALA A 241 32.08 56.39 -3.39
C ALA A 241 32.08 57.26 -4.68
N ASN A 242 30.95 57.28 -5.39
CA ASN A 242 30.83 58.08 -6.64
C ASN A 242 30.47 59.56 -6.39
N SER A 243 29.90 59.88 -5.22
CA SER A 243 29.56 61.25 -4.82
C SER A 243 30.76 62.05 -4.29
N SER A 244 31.88 61.37 -3.94
CA SER A 244 33.08 62.02 -3.39
C SER A 244 34.16 62.33 -4.45
N LYS A 245 33.91 62.17 -5.75
CA LYS A 245 34.85 62.59 -6.79
C LYS A 245 34.90 64.13 -6.86
N PRO A 246 36.07 64.77 -6.69
CA PRO A 246 36.19 66.26 -6.79
C PRO A 246 35.86 66.71 -8.21
N LYS A 247 35.02 67.72 -8.30
CA LYS A 247 34.71 68.42 -9.59
C LYS A 247 36.01 68.88 -10.23
N PRO A 248 36.24 68.68 -11.52
CA PRO A 248 37.39 69.21 -12.22
C PRO A 248 37.44 70.71 -12.10
N LYS A 249 38.58 71.27 -11.61
CA LYS A 249 38.80 72.73 -11.60
C LYS A 249 38.80 73.20 -13.04
N ARG A 250 37.88 74.15 -13.37
CA ARG A 250 37.97 74.90 -14.60
C ARG A 250 39.18 75.85 -14.48
N SER A 251 40.16 75.73 -15.36
CA SER A 251 41.25 76.65 -15.55
C SER A 251 40.77 77.86 -16.35
N PRO A 252 41.40 79.09 -16.14
CA PRO A 252 40.98 80.31 -16.73
C PRO A 252 41.25 80.41 -18.24
#